data_167649f08a32e52ab67d79e97cd99e0d
#
_entry.id   167649f08a32e52ab67d79e97cd99e0d
#
_cell.length_a   1.000
_cell.length_b   1.000
_cell.length_c   1.000
_cell.angle_alpha   90.00
_cell.angle_beta   90.00
_cell.angle_gamma   90.00
#
_symmetry.space_group_name_H-M   'P 1'
#
loop_
_entity.id
_entity.type
_entity.pdbx_description
1 polymer ?
#
loop_
_entity_poly.entity_id
_entity_poly.type
_entity_poly.pdbx_seq_one_letter_code
_entity_poly.pdbx_strand_id
1 'polypeptide(L)' 'MKADEEIRHDLVGDGYDIEPLLTAEEVGRILRVPTKSVYELPIPRIRLGIRSIRWRPCDVRAFIDRRVEAQ' A
#
# COMPACT_ATOMS: atom_id res chain seq x y z
N MET A 1 -5.74 10.69 24.66
CA MET A 1 -6.26 10.10 24.44
C MET A 1 -6.48 9.98 24.06
N LYS A 2 -6.22 10.22 24.23
CA LYS A 2 -6.58 9.66 23.87
C LYS A 2 -6.71 9.59 22.91
N ALA A 3 -6.38 9.67 22.83
CA ALA A 3 -6.77 9.16 22.14
C ALA A 3 -6.57 9.26 21.33
N ASP A 4 -6.22 9.52 21.38
CA ASP A 4 -6.52 9.14 20.90
C ASP A 4 -6.12 9.01 20.55
N GLU A 5 -5.66 9.31 20.75
CA GLU A 5 -5.80 8.69 20.68
C GLU A 5 -5.80 8.31 20.19
N GLU A 6 -5.54 8.66 20.29
CA GLU A 6 -5.90 7.85 20.02
C GLU A 6 -5.95 7.67 19.09
N ILE A 7 -5.69 7.79 18.91
CA ILE A 7 -6.01 7.14 18.10
C ILE A 7 -5.55 7.11 17.35
N ARG A 8 -4.96 6.85 17.31
CA ARG A 8 -4.87 6.22 16.80
C ARG A 8 -4.47 5.84 16.37
N HIS A 9 -4.16 5.83 16.65
CA HIS A 9 -4.17 4.87 16.49
C HIS A 9 -4.23 4.57 15.85
N ASP A 10 -4.05 4.89 15.82
CA ASP A 10 -4.39 4.09 15.46
C ASP A 10 -4.72 3.72 14.72
N LEU A 11 -4.58 3.90 14.44
CA LEU A 11 -4.94 3.13 13.96
C LEU A 11 -4.74 2.05 13.72
N VAL A 12 -4.17 2.01 13.67
CA VAL A 12 -3.98 0.80 13.56
C VAL A 12 -3.93 0.18 14.71
N GLY A 13 -3.49 0.39 15.40
CA GLY A 13 -3.36 -0.26 16.47
C GLY A 13 -4.49 -0.80 17.11
N ASP A 14 -5.44 -0.72 16.62
CA ASP A 14 -6.68 -1.14 17.13
C ASP A 14 -6.80 -2.62 17.38
N GLY A 15 -5.70 -3.33 17.36
CA GLY A 15 -5.74 -4.76 17.61
C GLY A 15 -5.94 -5.58 16.36
N TYR A 16 -5.96 -4.95 15.24
CA TYR A 16 -6.05 -5.65 13.97
C TYR A 16 -4.67 -5.86 13.41
N ASP A 17 -4.44 -7.03 12.82
CA ASP A 17 -3.17 -7.33 12.20
C ASP A 17 -3.14 -6.97 10.73
N ILE A 18 -4.07 -6.16 10.31
CA ILE A 18 -4.21 -5.82 8.90
C ILE A 18 -3.66 -4.43 8.66
N GLU A 19 -2.70 -4.34 7.77
CA GLU A 19 -2.14 -3.06 7.39
C GLU A 19 -3.09 -2.33 6.44
N PRO A 20 -3.13 -0.99 6.52
CA PRO A 20 -3.92 -0.24 5.56
C PRO A 20 -3.49 -0.55 4.14
N LEU A 21 -4.46 -0.67 3.26
CA LEU A 21 -4.18 -0.91 1.85
C LEU A 21 -3.82 0.42 1.19
N LEU A 22 -3.06 0.33 0.11
CA LEU A 22 -2.57 1.50 -0.59
C LEU A 22 -3.39 1.74 -1.86
N THR A 23 -3.62 3.01 -2.16
CA THR A 23 -4.24 3.39 -3.42
C THR A 23 -3.16 3.46 -4.50
N ALA A 24 -3.61 3.54 -5.76
CA ALA A 24 -2.67 3.68 -6.86
C ALA A 24 -1.83 4.96 -6.71
N GLU A 25 -2.44 6.02 -6.20
CA GLU A 25 -1.72 7.27 -6.01
C GLU A 25 -0.64 7.11 -4.95
N GLU A 26 -0.95 6.38 -3.88
CA GLU A 26 0.03 6.17 -2.83
C GLU A 26 1.18 5.29 -3.32
N VAL A 27 0.86 4.24 -4.08
CA VAL A 27 1.91 3.38 -4.63
C VAL A 27 2.78 4.18 -5.58
N GLY A 28 2.16 5.00 -6.43
CA GLY A 28 2.92 5.84 -7.35
C GLY A 28 3.85 6.79 -6.61
N ARG A 29 3.38 7.32 -5.48
CA ARG A 29 4.21 8.23 -4.69
C ARG A 29 5.37 7.49 -4.06
N ILE A 30 5.11 6.28 -3.56
CA ILE A 30 6.17 5.46 -2.96
C ILE A 30 7.22 5.10 -3.99
N LEU A 31 6.79 4.70 -5.18
CA LEU A 31 7.70 4.25 -6.23
C LEU A 31 8.22 5.42 -7.07
N ARG A 32 7.63 6.60 -6.89
CA ARG A 32 7.99 7.80 -7.63
C ARG A 32 7.77 7.63 -9.12
N VAL A 33 6.64 7.05 -9.46
CA VAL A 33 6.22 6.89 -10.85
C VAL A 33 4.81 7.46 -11.00
N PRO A 34 4.40 7.78 -12.22
CA PRO A 34 3.06 8.30 -12.42
C PRO A 34 2.01 7.28 -11.99
N THR A 35 0.88 7.79 -11.48
CA THR A 35 -0.18 6.91 -11.00
C THR A 35 -0.62 5.91 -12.06
N LYS A 36 -0.76 6.35 -13.29
CA LYS A 36 -1.23 5.44 -14.33
C LYS A 36 -0.25 4.30 -14.58
N SER A 37 1.02 4.52 -14.30
CA SER A 37 2.02 3.48 -14.50
C SER A 37 1.88 2.36 -13.49
N VAL A 38 1.31 2.66 -12.33
CA VAL A 38 1.14 1.66 -11.28
C VAL A 38 0.30 0.48 -11.78
N TYR A 39 -0.72 0.78 -12.59
CA TYR A 39 -1.60 -0.27 -13.09
C TYR A 39 -0.91 -1.21 -14.06
N GLU A 40 0.23 -0.81 -14.60
CA GLU A 40 0.98 -1.63 -15.53
C GLU A 40 2.06 -2.46 -14.88
N LEU A 41 2.28 -2.24 -13.59
CA LEU A 41 3.32 -2.97 -12.87
C LEU A 41 2.80 -4.32 -12.41
N PRO A 42 3.67 -5.34 -12.41
CA PRO A 42 3.26 -6.69 -11.99
C PRO A 42 3.21 -6.82 -10.48
N ILE A 43 2.43 -5.98 -9.83
CA ILE A 43 2.23 -6.04 -8.40
C ILE A 43 0.82 -6.56 -8.16
N PRO A 44 0.66 -7.62 -7.37
CA PRO A 44 -0.69 -8.13 -7.09
C PRO A 44 -1.59 -7.02 -6.55
N ARG A 45 -2.80 -6.98 -7.05
CA ARG A 45 -3.74 -5.95 -6.63
C ARG A 45 -4.99 -6.60 -6.08
N ILE A 46 -5.68 -5.85 -5.24
CA ILE A 46 -6.92 -6.28 -4.63
C ILE A 46 -8.05 -5.47 -5.23
N ARG A 47 -9.07 -6.16 -5.72
CA ARG A 47 -10.24 -5.48 -6.27
C ARG A 47 -11.33 -5.52 -5.22
N LEU A 48 -11.64 -4.38 -4.64
CA LEU A 48 -12.68 -4.30 -3.62
C LEU A 48 -14.04 -4.02 -4.21
N GLY A 49 -14.07 -3.51 -5.44
CA GLY A 49 -15.30 -3.20 -6.12
C GLY A 49 -14.97 -2.83 -7.54
N ILE A 50 -15.96 -2.30 -8.26
CA ILE A 50 -15.77 -2.02 -9.67
C ILE A 50 -14.61 -1.07 -9.92
N ARG A 51 -14.47 -0.06 -9.07
CA ARG A 51 -13.42 0.94 -9.26
C ARG A 51 -12.52 1.06 -8.06
N SER A 52 -12.62 0.12 -7.11
CA SER A 52 -11.85 0.21 -5.89
C SER A 52 -10.72 -0.80 -5.93
N ILE A 53 -9.58 -0.37 -6.44
CA ILE A 53 -8.40 -1.21 -6.55
C ILE A 53 -7.37 -0.74 -5.54
N ARG A 54 -6.78 -1.68 -4.84
CA ARG A 54 -5.80 -1.37 -3.80
C ARG A 54 -4.62 -2.34 -3.90
N TRP A 55 -3.55 -2.00 -3.21
CA TRP A 55 -2.35 -2.83 -3.16
C TRP A 55 -1.97 -3.03 -1.70
N ARG A 56 -1.46 -4.22 -1.38
CA ARG A 56 -0.97 -4.48 -0.04
C ARG A 56 0.45 -3.95 0.09
N PRO A 57 0.80 -3.33 1.24
CA PRO A 57 2.16 -2.85 1.41
C PRO A 57 3.20 -3.95 1.22
N CYS A 58 2.91 -5.18 1.67
CA CYS A 58 3.87 -6.27 1.55
C CYS A 58 4.11 -6.63 0.09
N ASP A 59 3.09 -6.52 -0.76
CA ASP A 59 3.28 -6.82 -2.18
C ASP A 59 4.12 -5.76 -2.86
N VAL A 60 3.92 -4.50 -2.47
CA VAL A 60 4.74 -3.41 -3.01
C VAL A 60 6.18 -3.60 -2.57
N ARG A 61 6.40 -3.94 -1.31
CA ARG A 61 7.75 -4.20 -0.82
C ARG A 61 8.39 -5.34 -1.58
N ALA A 62 7.66 -6.44 -1.79
CA ALA A 62 8.21 -7.59 -2.50
C ALA A 62 8.59 -7.21 -3.93
N PHE A 63 7.76 -6.37 -4.57
CA PHE A 63 8.07 -5.90 -5.91
C PHE A 63 9.37 -5.13 -5.93
N ILE A 64 9.53 -4.22 -4.98
CA ILE A 64 10.75 -3.42 -4.88
C ILE A 64 11.96 -4.32 -4.69
N ASP A 65 11.84 -5.27 -3.77
CA ASP A 65 12.96 -6.14 -3.45
C ASP A 65 13.41 -6.96 -4.64
N ARG A 66 12.44 -7.38 -5.48
CA ARG A 66 12.79 -8.16 -6.67
C ARG A 66 13.44 -7.33 -7.75
N ARG A 67 13.30 -6.01 -7.68
CA ARG A 67 13.87 -5.11 -8.68
C ARG A 67 15.21 -4.53 -8.27
N VAL A 68 15.65 -4.80 -7.05
CA VAL A 68 16.95 -4.32 -6.61
C VAL A 68 18.03 -5.07 -7.38
N GLU A 69 18.93 -4.31 -8.00
CA GLU A 69 20.02 -4.93 -8.75
C GLU A 69 21.27 -4.93 -7.90
N ALA A 70 21.89 -6.09 -7.80
CA ALA A 70 23.12 -6.22 -7.03
C ALA A 70 24.25 -5.63 -7.84
N GLN A 71 25.15 -4.93 -7.15
CA GLN A 71 26.30 -4.29 -7.78
C GLN A 71 27.57 -5.02 -7.45
#